data_71df1e9ee4fc0b11760f98b74343f365
#
_entry.id   71df1e9ee4fc0b11760f98b74343f365
#
_cell.length_a   1.000
_cell.length_b   1.000
_cell.length_c   1.000
_cell.angle_alpha   90.00
_cell.angle_beta   90.00
_cell.angle_gamma   90.00
#
_symmetry.space_group_name_H-M   'P 1'
#
loop_
_entity.id
_entity.type
_entity.pdbx_description
1 polymer ?
#
loop_
_entity_poly.entity_id
_entity_poly.type
_entity_poly.pdbx_seq_one_letter_code
_entity_poly.pdbx_strand_id
1 'polypeptide(L)'
;MHMKRSLFSILGLLFSVLTGLGQQNTNQGQNYLDDYQFHQARSFYLARIKASPNDIRTICSLGDTYLYLQNPDSAKILYQQAATLDPKSPFPVIGLGKVAMYKGDKVTEADLFEKARRSDKKNPEVFYAIAKGCFDLAKKDTSTGNKFLAMGMDLNSKYAPFHIVSGDYETLRHKYGAASNAYDRAIFFDPTYALAYRKLGVIHTLARANRDALNALAKSIELNSDQILVYKNLGDFYYGIGKYAEAEKNYQIYMSRAEVNFDDRERFAIILFFNKKYDDAKKLLNEVMNQKGDESVLLRVRGYIAFETGDYAKGVEDMTKFFKIHDPEKNITSDYVYFGRLLQKVGKDTLAISNYNKALEMDSTKTEIYEDLAKLYASNKMHVEAAETYKKMMANGADKTTISYLIGKEYYFQSQVLLVKYDSLMLQQEKSKIPFADSVSVKQSINKYLLKADSSFTMVTTLSPEYPGGYYWKGRMQSRLDPEVLTPVGKDAYEKALSLFSVDPVKNRKSMIECYKYLGSYYFLNSERIVKTDKKESEVLKSTSIDYFKKILLMDPADAQALEVFKKLKIPIPTGNQ
;
A
#
# COMPACT_ATOMS: atom_id res chain seq x y z
N MET A 1 20.17 -66.75 -23.89
CA MET A 1 19.14 -66.04 -24.69
C MET A 1 18.48 -64.84 -23.97
N HIS A 2 18.76 -64.61 -22.69
CA HIS A 2 18.20 -63.51 -21.89
C HIS A 2 19.02 -62.21 -21.90
N MET A 3 20.29 -62.21 -22.31
CA MET A 3 21.16 -61.02 -22.30
C MET A 3 21.00 -60.10 -23.52
N LYS A 4 20.47 -60.57 -24.65
CA LYS A 4 20.22 -59.75 -25.85
C LYS A 4 18.90 -58.94 -25.81
N ARG A 5 17.93 -59.33 -24.98
CA ARG A 5 16.68 -58.57 -24.83
C ARG A 5 16.78 -57.32 -23.92
N SER A 6 17.71 -57.31 -22.97
CA SER A 6 17.93 -56.18 -22.09
C SER A 6 18.69 -55.00 -22.73
N LEU A 7 19.57 -55.28 -23.71
CA LEU A 7 20.27 -54.20 -24.44
C LEU A 7 19.35 -53.42 -25.42
N PHE A 8 18.39 -54.10 -26.05
CA PHE A 8 17.43 -53.43 -26.96
C PHE A 8 16.41 -52.56 -26.22
N SER A 9 16.03 -52.94 -25.00
CA SER A 9 15.13 -52.10 -24.18
C SER A 9 15.84 -50.86 -23.60
N ILE A 10 17.13 -50.96 -23.27
CA ILE A 10 17.91 -49.80 -22.77
C ILE A 10 18.25 -48.84 -23.93
N LEU A 11 18.57 -49.35 -25.13
CA LEU A 11 18.76 -48.49 -26.31
C LEU A 11 17.45 -47.79 -26.75
N GLY A 12 16.30 -48.48 -26.67
CA GLY A 12 14.99 -47.89 -26.95
C GLY A 12 14.58 -46.81 -25.97
N LEU A 13 14.88 -46.97 -24.66
CA LEU A 13 14.65 -45.95 -23.62
C LEU A 13 15.62 -44.76 -23.75
N LEU A 14 16.89 -45.00 -24.10
CA LEU A 14 17.85 -43.93 -24.37
C LEU A 14 17.49 -43.13 -25.64
N PHE A 15 16.92 -43.77 -26.68
CA PHE A 15 16.49 -43.10 -27.91
C PHE A 15 15.20 -42.29 -27.68
N SER A 16 14.27 -42.77 -26.84
CA SER A 16 13.06 -42.02 -26.46
C SER A 16 13.36 -40.86 -25.54
N VAL A 17 14.34 -40.98 -24.62
CA VAL A 17 14.80 -39.89 -23.75
C VAL A 17 15.55 -38.83 -24.57
N LEU A 18 16.38 -39.24 -25.55
CA LEU A 18 17.10 -38.31 -26.45
C LEU A 18 16.14 -37.59 -27.42
N THR A 19 15.08 -38.25 -27.90
CA THR A 19 14.04 -37.60 -28.73
C THR A 19 13.12 -36.70 -27.90
N GLY A 20 12.79 -37.06 -26.68
CA GLY A 20 12.05 -36.21 -25.73
C GLY A 20 12.82 -34.96 -25.32
N LEU A 21 14.12 -35.08 -25.05
CA LEU A 21 15.01 -33.95 -24.79
C LEU A 21 15.23 -33.07 -26.02
N GLY A 22 15.24 -33.68 -27.24
CA GLY A 22 15.32 -32.95 -28.51
C GLY A 22 14.07 -32.13 -28.81
N GLN A 23 12.89 -32.62 -28.49
CA GLN A 23 11.62 -31.94 -28.73
C GLN A 23 11.31 -30.83 -27.72
N GLN A 24 11.65 -31.02 -26.46
CA GLN A 24 11.57 -29.95 -25.44
C GLN A 24 12.51 -28.78 -25.78
N ASN A 25 13.66 -29.04 -26.36
CA ASN A 25 14.64 -28.01 -26.74
C ASN A 25 14.29 -27.21 -28.00
N THR A 26 13.38 -27.68 -28.88
CA THR A 26 13.05 -26.94 -30.11
C THR A 26 12.17 -25.71 -29.89
N ASN A 27 11.32 -25.70 -28.86
CA ASN A 27 10.43 -24.60 -28.59
C ASN A 27 11.03 -23.50 -27.67
N GLN A 28 12.17 -23.77 -27.02
CA GLN A 28 12.73 -22.83 -26.05
C GLN A 28 13.19 -21.52 -26.67
N GLY A 29 13.77 -21.56 -27.87
CA GLY A 29 14.13 -20.34 -28.59
C GLY A 29 12.92 -19.47 -28.92
N GLN A 30 11.80 -20.08 -29.30
CA GLN A 30 10.56 -19.37 -29.55
C GLN A 30 9.96 -18.81 -28.25
N ASN A 31 10.03 -19.55 -27.13
CA ASN A 31 9.62 -19.04 -25.82
C ASN A 31 10.41 -17.78 -25.44
N TYR A 32 11.72 -17.76 -25.66
CA TYR A 32 12.52 -16.55 -25.43
C TYR A 32 12.07 -15.37 -26.28
N LEU A 33 11.72 -15.58 -27.57
CA LEU A 33 11.20 -14.51 -28.43
C LEU A 33 9.82 -14.02 -27.96
N ASP A 34 8.92 -14.94 -27.61
CA ASP A 34 7.56 -14.61 -27.14
C ASP A 34 7.56 -13.97 -25.75
N ASP A 35 8.64 -14.16 -24.99
CA ASP A 35 8.87 -13.56 -23.67
C ASP A 35 9.81 -12.33 -23.72
N TYR A 36 10.15 -11.85 -24.92
CA TYR A 36 11.03 -10.67 -25.15
C TYR A 36 12.45 -10.84 -24.55
N GLN A 37 12.92 -12.08 -24.39
CA GLN A 37 14.25 -12.43 -23.87
C GLN A 37 15.27 -12.55 -25.03
N PHE A 38 15.53 -11.43 -25.70
CA PHE A 38 16.22 -11.44 -26.99
C PHE A 38 17.71 -11.84 -26.93
N HIS A 39 18.42 -11.52 -25.85
CA HIS A 39 19.80 -11.97 -25.70
C HIS A 39 19.88 -13.47 -25.37
N GLN A 40 18.93 -14.01 -24.61
CA GLN A 40 18.81 -15.45 -24.37
C GLN A 40 18.46 -16.17 -25.66
N ALA A 41 17.50 -15.64 -26.45
CA ALA A 41 17.15 -16.16 -27.78
C ALA A 41 18.37 -16.19 -28.69
N ARG A 42 19.14 -15.09 -28.77
CA ARG A 42 20.38 -15.01 -29.53
C ARG A 42 21.37 -16.08 -29.13
N SER A 43 21.65 -16.20 -27.84
CA SER A 43 22.60 -17.20 -27.32
C SER A 43 22.16 -18.62 -27.64
N PHE A 44 20.87 -18.89 -27.48
CA PHE A 44 20.28 -20.19 -27.82
C PHE A 44 20.42 -20.53 -29.32
N TYR A 45 20.03 -19.62 -30.22
CA TYR A 45 20.10 -19.87 -31.67
C TYR A 45 21.54 -19.93 -32.17
N LEU A 46 22.47 -19.16 -31.63
CA LEU A 46 23.90 -19.28 -31.94
C LEU A 46 24.45 -20.67 -31.57
N ALA A 47 24.08 -21.20 -30.40
CA ALA A 47 24.49 -22.55 -30.01
C ALA A 47 23.91 -23.62 -30.94
N ARG A 48 22.65 -23.46 -31.35
CA ARG A 48 22.01 -24.39 -32.30
C ARG A 48 22.63 -24.35 -33.70
N ILE A 49 22.95 -23.17 -34.24
CA ILE A 49 23.63 -23.03 -35.55
C ILE A 49 25.02 -23.69 -35.49
N LYS A 50 25.73 -23.55 -34.35
CA LYS A 50 27.02 -24.24 -34.16
C LYS A 50 26.87 -25.77 -34.24
N ALA A 51 25.78 -26.32 -33.73
CA ALA A 51 25.48 -27.76 -33.78
C ALA A 51 24.89 -28.19 -35.13
N SER A 52 24.14 -27.32 -35.80
CA SER A 52 23.47 -27.61 -37.10
C SER A 52 23.57 -26.38 -38.00
N PRO A 53 24.72 -26.18 -38.70
CA PRO A 53 25.02 -24.94 -39.44
C PRO A 53 24.08 -24.67 -40.64
N ASN A 54 23.40 -25.68 -41.15
CA ASN A 54 22.53 -25.60 -42.33
C ASN A 54 21.03 -25.62 -41.98
N ASP A 55 20.67 -25.49 -40.67
CA ASP A 55 19.26 -25.42 -40.27
C ASP A 55 18.70 -24.02 -40.57
N ILE A 56 18.02 -23.92 -41.70
CA ILE A 56 17.47 -22.69 -42.25
C ILE A 56 16.51 -22.01 -41.27
N ARG A 57 15.67 -22.81 -40.56
CA ARG A 57 14.73 -22.27 -39.59
C ARG A 57 15.46 -21.61 -38.43
N THR A 58 16.48 -22.25 -37.90
CA THR A 58 17.31 -21.68 -36.81
C THR A 58 18.06 -20.43 -37.28
N ILE A 59 18.59 -20.42 -38.52
CA ILE A 59 19.26 -19.24 -39.09
C ILE A 59 18.27 -18.08 -39.23
N CYS A 60 17.06 -18.33 -39.75
CA CYS A 60 16.02 -17.30 -39.85
C CYS A 60 15.56 -16.78 -38.48
N SER A 61 15.39 -17.66 -37.49
CA SER A 61 15.01 -17.27 -36.12
C SER A 61 16.09 -16.41 -35.46
N LEU A 62 17.39 -16.69 -35.72
CA LEU A 62 18.47 -15.81 -35.27
C LEU A 62 18.42 -14.46 -35.99
N GLY A 63 18.09 -14.44 -37.29
CA GLY A 63 17.86 -13.21 -38.05
C GLY A 63 16.71 -12.37 -37.44
N ASP A 64 15.59 -13.01 -37.13
CA ASP A 64 14.47 -12.34 -36.41
C ASP A 64 14.91 -11.80 -35.05
N THR A 65 15.72 -12.56 -34.29
CA THR A 65 16.29 -12.12 -33.02
C THR A 65 17.13 -10.85 -33.16
N TYR A 66 17.97 -10.78 -34.22
CA TYR A 66 18.75 -9.56 -34.49
C TYR A 66 17.87 -8.36 -34.89
N LEU A 67 16.75 -8.57 -35.56
CA LEU A 67 15.78 -7.48 -35.83
C LEU A 67 15.16 -6.95 -34.53
N TYR A 68 14.78 -7.83 -33.61
CA TYR A 68 14.30 -7.42 -32.27
C TYR A 68 15.39 -6.68 -31.48
N LEU A 69 16.66 -7.08 -31.64
CA LEU A 69 17.82 -6.37 -31.06
C LEU A 69 18.24 -5.13 -31.88
N GLN A 70 17.42 -4.69 -32.82
CA GLN A 70 17.63 -3.49 -33.65
C GLN A 70 18.93 -3.53 -34.48
N ASN A 71 19.36 -4.72 -34.90
CA ASN A 71 20.54 -4.95 -35.74
C ASN A 71 20.15 -5.54 -37.10
N PRO A 72 19.59 -4.72 -38.01
CA PRO A 72 19.10 -5.19 -39.30
C PRO A 72 20.22 -5.68 -40.24
N ASP A 73 21.47 -5.22 -40.06
CA ASP A 73 22.57 -5.62 -40.92
C ASP A 73 23.02 -7.05 -40.61
N SER A 74 23.15 -7.43 -39.33
CA SER A 74 23.40 -8.82 -38.93
C SER A 74 22.25 -9.74 -39.37
N ALA A 75 20.99 -9.29 -39.21
CA ALA A 75 19.83 -10.03 -39.66
C ALA A 75 19.88 -10.29 -41.19
N LYS A 76 20.23 -9.26 -42.01
CA LYS A 76 20.35 -9.37 -43.46
C LYS A 76 21.35 -10.45 -43.87
N ILE A 77 22.53 -10.50 -43.26
CA ILE A 77 23.57 -11.49 -43.52
C ILE A 77 23.03 -12.91 -43.31
N LEU A 78 22.35 -13.14 -42.20
CA LEU A 78 21.78 -14.45 -41.86
C LEU A 78 20.69 -14.88 -42.87
N TYR A 79 19.80 -13.98 -43.26
CA TYR A 79 18.77 -14.30 -44.22
C TYR A 79 19.36 -14.55 -45.62
N GLN A 80 20.42 -13.85 -46.02
CA GLN A 80 21.14 -14.13 -47.26
C GLN A 80 21.82 -15.51 -47.24
N GLN A 81 22.44 -15.86 -46.10
CA GLN A 81 23.00 -17.20 -45.89
C GLN A 81 21.91 -18.27 -46.03
N ALA A 82 20.77 -18.10 -45.33
CA ALA A 82 19.65 -19.03 -45.38
C ALA A 82 19.06 -19.15 -46.81
N ALA A 83 18.96 -18.04 -47.56
CA ALA A 83 18.50 -18.04 -48.95
C ALA A 83 19.46 -18.75 -49.92
N THR A 84 20.76 -18.76 -49.61
CA THR A 84 21.76 -19.50 -50.38
C THR A 84 21.65 -20.99 -50.10
N LEU A 85 21.38 -21.40 -48.88
CA LEU A 85 21.21 -22.80 -48.48
C LEU A 85 19.93 -23.44 -49.05
N ASP A 86 18.83 -22.68 -49.10
CA ASP A 86 17.58 -23.10 -49.74
C ASP A 86 16.92 -21.92 -50.47
N PRO A 87 17.20 -21.77 -51.77
CA PRO A 87 16.61 -20.71 -52.59
C PRO A 87 15.09 -20.82 -52.80
N LYS A 88 14.48 -21.97 -52.44
CA LYS A 88 13.03 -22.18 -52.56
C LYS A 88 12.27 -21.83 -51.29
N SER A 89 12.95 -21.72 -50.14
CA SER A 89 12.33 -21.39 -48.86
C SER A 89 11.76 -19.96 -48.86
N PRO A 90 10.50 -19.75 -48.46
CA PRO A 90 9.92 -18.42 -48.33
C PRO A 90 10.49 -17.63 -47.13
N PHE A 91 10.95 -18.31 -46.09
CA PHE A 91 11.30 -17.68 -44.80
C PHE A 91 12.50 -16.73 -44.87
N PRO A 92 13.59 -17.05 -45.55
CA PRO A 92 14.68 -16.09 -45.77
C PRO A 92 14.23 -14.85 -46.53
N VAL A 93 13.35 -15.02 -47.54
CA VAL A 93 12.80 -13.93 -48.35
C VAL A 93 11.91 -13.02 -47.48
N ILE A 94 11.09 -13.62 -46.59
CA ILE A 94 10.33 -12.86 -45.59
C ILE A 94 11.26 -12.06 -44.67
N GLY A 95 12.35 -12.69 -44.20
CA GLY A 95 13.35 -12.03 -43.37
C GLY A 95 13.98 -10.82 -44.07
N LEU A 96 14.35 -10.93 -45.35
CA LEU A 96 14.85 -9.80 -46.12
C LEU A 96 13.79 -8.70 -46.32
N GLY A 97 12.51 -9.06 -46.47
CA GLY A 97 11.39 -8.12 -46.50
C GLY A 97 11.24 -7.37 -45.16
N LYS A 98 11.38 -8.07 -44.04
CA LYS A 98 11.41 -7.44 -42.70
C LYS A 98 12.59 -6.46 -42.54
N VAL A 99 13.76 -6.77 -43.10
CA VAL A 99 14.92 -5.86 -43.13
C VAL A 99 14.61 -4.62 -43.96
N ALA A 100 13.99 -4.77 -45.14
CA ALA A 100 13.58 -3.66 -45.99
C ALA A 100 12.56 -2.76 -45.26
N MET A 101 11.57 -3.37 -44.63
CA MET A 101 10.60 -2.67 -43.77
C MET A 101 11.28 -1.86 -42.65
N TYR A 102 12.24 -2.49 -41.93
CA TYR A 102 13.00 -1.82 -40.87
C TYR A 102 13.79 -0.59 -41.39
N LYS A 103 14.33 -0.69 -42.62
CA LYS A 103 15.05 0.40 -43.28
C LYS A 103 14.14 1.44 -43.97
N GLY A 104 12.83 1.19 -44.00
CA GLY A 104 11.84 2.08 -44.62
C GLY A 104 11.74 1.97 -46.14
N ASP A 105 12.35 0.93 -46.74
CA ASP A 105 12.29 0.67 -48.19
C ASP A 105 11.01 -0.09 -48.54
N LYS A 106 9.95 0.68 -48.79
CA LYS A 106 8.60 0.15 -49.06
C LYS A 106 8.49 -0.64 -50.36
N VAL A 107 9.29 -0.29 -51.37
CA VAL A 107 9.26 -0.99 -52.67
C VAL A 107 9.84 -2.38 -52.51
N THR A 108 11.06 -2.47 -51.96
CA THR A 108 11.73 -3.76 -51.72
C THR A 108 10.95 -4.63 -50.72
N GLU A 109 10.36 -4.02 -49.67
CA GLU A 109 9.49 -4.71 -48.69
C GLU A 109 8.33 -5.42 -49.41
N ALA A 110 7.56 -4.66 -50.23
CA ALA A 110 6.38 -5.17 -50.92
C ALA A 110 6.74 -6.29 -51.90
N ASP A 111 7.82 -6.11 -52.69
CA ASP A 111 8.29 -7.09 -53.66
C ASP A 111 8.73 -8.39 -52.98
N LEU A 112 9.46 -8.31 -51.88
CA LEU A 112 9.96 -9.48 -51.15
C LEU A 112 8.82 -10.25 -50.47
N PHE A 113 7.88 -9.56 -49.82
CA PHE A 113 6.74 -10.23 -49.20
C PHE A 113 5.84 -10.89 -50.24
N GLU A 114 5.62 -10.24 -51.40
CA GLU A 114 4.84 -10.82 -52.46
C GLU A 114 5.57 -11.99 -53.14
N LYS A 115 6.90 -11.93 -53.27
CA LYS A 115 7.74 -13.05 -53.73
C LYS A 115 7.62 -14.25 -52.80
N ALA A 116 7.74 -14.03 -51.50
CA ALA A 116 7.59 -15.10 -50.49
C ALA A 116 6.20 -15.75 -50.56
N ARG A 117 5.14 -14.94 -50.65
CA ARG A 117 3.75 -15.41 -50.80
C ARG A 117 3.58 -16.29 -52.04
N ARG A 118 4.15 -15.88 -53.17
CA ARG A 118 4.04 -16.63 -54.45
C ARG A 118 4.80 -17.95 -54.43
N SER A 119 5.93 -18.04 -53.70
CA SER A 119 6.73 -19.25 -53.60
C SER A 119 6.01 -20.38 -52.82
N ASP A 120 5.17 -20.02 -51.83
CA ASP A 120 4.41 -21.01 -51.05
C ASP A 120 3.02 -20.46 -50.64
N LYS A 121 2.17 -20.25 -51.63
CA LYS A 121 0.87 -19.58 -51.49
C LYS A 121 -0.20 -20.34 -50.72
N LYS A 122 0.05 -21.63 -50.41
CA LYS A 122 -0.88 -22.48 -49.63
C LYS A 122 -0.44 -22.70 -48.19
N ASN A 123 0.70 -22.16 -47.80
CA ASN A 123 1.25 -22.32 -46.45
C ASN A 123 0.82 -21.15 -45.55
N PRO A 124 -0.05 -21.36 -44.53
CA PRO A 124 -0.50 -20.32 -43.65
C PRO A 124 0.64 -19.68 -42.85
N GLU A 125 1.72 -20.42 -42.58
CA GLU A 125 2.88 -19.91 -41.82
C GLU A 125 3.59 -18.75 -42.55
N VAL A 126 3.58 -18.72 -43.88
CA VAL A 126 4.14 -17.61 -44.70
C VAL A 126 3.40 -16.31 -44.40
N PHE A 127 2.09 -16.34 -44.41
CA PHE A 127 1.24 -15.19 -44.15
C PHE A 127 1.36 -14.74 -42.68
N TYR A 128 1.41 -15.70 -41.76
CA TYR A 128 1.64 -15.44 -40.33
C TYR A 128 2.98 -14.75 -40.07
N ALA A 129 4.07 -15.27 -40.64
CA ALA A 129 5.42 -14.73 -40.44
C ALA A 129 5.56 -13.29 -40.96
N ILE A 130 4.89 -12.95 -42.07
CA ILE A 130 4.83 -11.59 -42.62
C ILE A 130 4.00 -10.70 -41.67
N ALA A 131 2.78 -11.10 -41.36
CA ALA A 131 1.88 -10.32 -40.52
C ALA A 131 2.47 -10.05 -39.11
N LYS A 132 3.00 -11.10 -38.46
CA LYS A 132 3.67 -10.99 -37.15
C LYS A 132 4.85 -9.99 -37.24
N GLY A 133 5.71 -10.11 -38.25
CA GLY A 133 6.83 -9.19 -38.40
C GLY A 133 6.40 -7.74 -38.58
N CYS A 134 5.30 -7.49 -39.30
CA CYS A 134 4.77 -6.15 -39.50
C CYS A 134 4.19 -5.50 -38.22
N PHE A 135 3.70 -6.29 -37.26
CA PHE A 135 3.13 -5.79 -36.03
C PHE A 135 4.13 -5.73 -34.86
N ASP A 136 5.06 -6.67 -34.76
CA ASP A 136 5.92 -6.85 -33.60
C ASP A 136 7.22 -6.04 -33.65
N LEU A 137 7.77 -5.77 -34.83
CA LEU A 137 9.04 -5.07 -34.93
C LEU A 137 8.94 -3.59 -34.57
N ALA A 138 10.06 -2.99 -34.17
CA ALA A 138 10.12 -1.59 -33.72
C ALA A 138 9.59 -0.59 -34.77
N LYS A 139 9.83 -0.86 -36.05
CA LYS A 139 9.23 -0.12 -37.16
C LYS A 139 8.08 -0.94 -37.75
N LYS A 140 6.84 -0.58 -37.37
CA LYS A 140 5.62 -1.30 -37.75
C LYS A 140 5.07 -0.87 -39.10
N ASP A 141 4.55 -1.84 -39.86
CA ASP A 141 3.69 -1.60 -40.99
C ASP A 141 2.33 -2.30 -40.79
N THR A 142 1.44 -1.63 -40.07
CA THR A 142 0.12 -2.18 -39.74
C THR A 142 -0.77 -2.38 -40.98
N SER A 143 -0.58 -1.61 -42.07
CA SER A 143 -1.32 -1.77 -43.32
C SER A 143 -0.96 -3.08 -44.03
N THR A 144 0.32 -3.31 -44.23
CA THR A 144 0.84 -4.56 -44.81
C THR A 144 0.52 -5.74 -43.92
N GLY A 145 0.70 -5.60 -42.59
CA GLY A 145 0.36 -6.63 -41.63
C GLY A 145 -1.10 -7.07 -41.70
N ASN A 146 -2.04 -6.13 -41.73
CA ASN A 146 -3.47 -6.43 -41.88
C ASN A 146 -3.81 -7.11 -43.23
N LYS A 147 -3.18 -6.66 -44.33
CA LYS A 147 -3.37 -7.27 -45.65
C LYS A 147 -3.00 -8.76 -45.60
N PHE A 148 -1.81 -9.10 -45.10
CA PHE A 148 -1.35 -10.48 -45.05
C PHE A 148 -2.08 -11.31 -44.01
N LEU A 149 -2.48 -10.74 -42.89
CA LEU A 149 -3.32 -11.40 -41.88
C LEU A 149 -4.68 -11.80 -42.48
N ALA A 150 -5.36 -10.90 -43.20
CA ALA A 150 -6.63 -11.18 -43.86
C ALA A 150 -6.47 -12.29 -44.92
N MET A 151 -5.47 -12.19 -45.80
CA MET A 151 -5.20 -13.22 -46.78
C MET A 151 -4.89 -14.60 -46.14
N GLY A 152 -4.17 -14.62 -45.04
CA GLY A 152 -3.91 -15.84 -44.26
C GLY A 152 -5.16 -16.43 -43.62
N MET A 153 -6.03 -15.61 -43.06
CA MET A 153 -7.30 -16.04 -42.49
C MET A 153 -8.26 -16.58 -43.58
N ASP A 154 -8.29 -15.99 -44.76
CA ASP A 154 -9.06 -16.50 -45.89
C ASP A 154 -8.54 -17.87 -46.34
N LEU A 155 -7.21 -18.09 -46.30
CA LEU A 155 -6.60 -19.37 -46.63
C LEU A 155 -6.91 -20.45 -45.56
N ASN A 156 -6.76 -20.12 -44.28
CA ASN A 156 -6.97 -21.05 -43.17
C ASN A 156 -7.38 -20.30 -41.88
N SER A 157 -8.67 -20.07 -41.75
CA SER A 157 -9.24 -19.40 -40.55
C SER A 157 -9.08 -20.18 -39.25
N LYS A 158 -8.68 -21.45 -39.29
CA LYS A 158 -8.48 -22.32 -38.11
C LYS A 158 -7.02 -22.32 -37.63
N TYR A 159 -6.11 -21.63 -38.32
CA TYR A 159 -4.73 -21.54 -37.89
C TYR A 159 -4.59 -20.60 -36.67
N ALA A 160 -4.48 -21.18 -35.47
CA ALA A 160 -4.48 -20.48 -34.20
C ALA A 160 -3.52 -19.28 -34.10
N PRO A 161 -2.28 -19.33 -34.68
CA PRO A 161 -1.37 -18.17 -34.63
C PRO A 161 -1.92 -16.89 -35.27
N PHE A 162 -2.80 -16.97 -36.29
CA PHE A 162 -3.44 -15.76 -36.85
C PHE A 162 -4.29 -15.02 -35.84
N HIS A 163 -4.98 -15.77 -34.99
CA HIS A 163 -5.82 -15.17 -33.94
C HIS A 163 -5.00 -14.52 -32.82
N ILE A 164 -3.78 -15.04 -32.55
CA ILE A 164 -2.81 -14.36 -31.69
C ILE A 164 -2.43 -13.01 -32.27
N VAL A 165 -1.99 -12.98 -33.54
CA VAL A 165 -1.60 -11.75 -34.22
C VAL A 165 -2.76 -10.75 -34.28
N SER A 166 -3.98 -11.22 -34.54
CA SER A 166 -5.19 -10.39 -34.50
C SER A 166 -5.44 -9.79 -33.10
N GLY A 167 -5.33 -10.60 -32.06
CA GLY A 167 -5.47 -10.14 -30.67
C GLY A 167 -4.40 -9.14 -30.27
N ASP A 168 -3.15 -9.34 -30.67
CA ASP A 168 -2.05 -8.41 -30.44
C ASP A 168 -2.30 -7.07 -31.15
N TYR A 169 -2.77 -7.10 -32.39
CA TYR A 169 -3.14 -5.89 -33.11
C TYR A 169 -4.29 -5.13 -32.45
N GLU A 170 -5.33 -5.82 -32.01
CA GLU A 170 -6.44 -5.16 -31.30
C GLU A 170 -6.02 -4.63 -29.90
N THR A 171 -5.08 -5.31 -29.25
CA THR A 171 -4.47 -4.84 -27.99
C THR A 171 -3.71 -3.52 -28.19
N LEU A 172 -2.92 -3.42 -29.28
CA LEU A 172 -2.23 -2.16 -29.65
C LEU A 172 -3.20 -1.00 -29.89
N ARG A 173 -4.43 -1.29 -30.32
CA ARG A 173 -5.51 -0.31 -30.55
C ARG A 173 -6.35 -0.04 -29.29
N HIS A 174 -5.98 -0.61 -28.16
CA HIS A 174 -6.74 -0.57 -26.90
C HIS A 174 -8.18 -1.13 -27.01
N LYS A 175 -8.43 -2.00 -27.99
CA LYS A 175 -9.71 -2.68 -28.18
C LYS A 175 -9.74 -4.03 -27.46
N TYR A 176 -9.71 -3.99 -26.14
CA TYR A 176 -9.51 -5.17 -25.30
C TYR A 176 -10.60 -6.26 -25.47
N GLY A 177 -11.86 -5.88 -25.73
CA GLY A 177 -12.92 -6.86 -26.03
C GLY A 177 -12.67 -7.63 -27.33
N ALA A 178 -12.21 -6.95 -28.39
CA ALA A 178 -11.86 -7.61 -29.64
C ALA A 178 -10.60 -8.48 -29.50
N ALA A 179 -9.63 -8.02 -28.70
CA ALA A 179 -8.42 -8.79 -28.38
C ALA A 179 -8.77 -10.09 -27.61
N SER A 180 -9.64 -10.02 -26.60
CA SER A 180 -10.14 -11.19 -25.86
C SER A 180 -10.76 -12.21 -26.81
N ASN A 181 -11.70 -11.78 -27.65
CA ASN A 181 -12.38 -12.66 -28.62
C ASN A 181 -11.38 -13.33 -29.60
N ALA A 182 -10.32 -12.62 -29.96
CA ALA A 182 -9.28 -13.17 -30.85
C ALA A 182 -8.46 -14.26 -30.11
N TYR A 183 -8.04 -14.00 -28.87
CA TYR A 183 -7.32 -15.00 -28.06
C TYR A 183 -8.19 -16.21 -27.72
N ASP A 184 -9.49 -16.03 -27.44
CA ASP A 184 -10.44 -17.12 -27.26
C ASP A 184 -10.56 -18.00 -28.52
N ARG A 185 -10.56 -17.40 -29.72
CA ARG A 185 -10.51 -18.16 -30.98
C ARG A 185 -9.20 -18.91 -31.16
N ALA A 186 -8.07 -18.32 -30.75
CA ALA A 186 -6.80 -19.04 -30.77
C ALA A 186 -6.87 -20.31 -29.91
N ILE A 187 -7.42 -20.19 -28.70
CA ILE A 187 -7.63 -21.29 -27.74
C ILE A 187 -8.63 -22.30 -28.28
N PHE A 188 -9.71 -21.87 -28.92
CA PHE A 188 -10.69 -22.75 -29.55
C PHE A 188 -10.11 -23.65 -30.63
N PHE A 189 -9.21 -23.10 -31.47
CA PHE A 189 -8.56 -23.87 -32.54
C PHE A 189 -7.32 -24.65 -32.06
N ASP A 190 -6.64 -24.18 -31.02
CA ASP A 190 -5.54 -24.89 -30.36
C ASP A 190 -5.62 -24.74 -28.84
N PRO A 191 -6.34 -25.66 -28.14
CA PRO A 191 -6.46 -25.64 -26.68
C PRO A 191 -5.14 -25.83 -25.92
N THR A 192 -4.04 -26.20 -26.63
CA THR A 192 -2.70 -26.37 -26.03
C THR A 192 -1.80 -25.15 -26.20
N TYR A 193 -2.31 -24.08 -26.81
CA TYR A 193 -1.51 -22.91 -27.13
C TYR A 193 -1.32 -22.01 -25.88
N ALA A 194 -0.32 -22.31 -25.07
CA ALA A 194 -0.03 -21.64 -23.81
C ALA A 194 0.06 -20.11 -23.93
N LEU A 195 0.66 -19.58 -25.03
CA LEU A 195 0.76 -18.14 -25.28
C LEU A 195 -0.61 -17.45 -25.37
N ALA A 196 -1.62 -18.13 -25.96
CA ALA A 196 -2.97 -17.58 -26.05
C ALA A 196 -3.58 -17.37 -24.67
N TYR A 197 -3.45 -18.35 -23.78
CA TYR A 197 -3.92 -18.24 -22.40
C TYR A 197 -3.20 -17.13 -21.63
N ARG A 198 -1.87 -16.98 -21.81
CA ARG A 198 -1.13 -15.88 -21.17
C ARG A 198 -1.66 -14.52 -21.60
N LYS A 199 -1.82 -14.30 -22.91
CA LYS A 199 -2.31 -13.04 -23.46
C LYS A 199 -3.76 -12.74 -23.04
N LEU A 200 -4.62 -13.75 -23.05
CA LEU A 200 -5.99 -13.65 -22.54
C LEU A 200 -6.01 -13.27 -21.05
N GLY A 201 -5.17 -13.90 -20.25
CA GLY A 201 -5.03 -13.59 -18.82
C GLY A 201 -4.60 -12.14 -18.56
N VAL A 202 -3.72 -11.59 -19.40
CA VAL A 202 -3.34 -10.16 -19.32
C VAL A 202 -4.54 -9.26 -19.64
N ILE A 203 -5.32 -9.56 -20.69
CA ILE A 203 -6.54 -8.79 -21.01
C ILE A 203 -7.56 -8.84 -19.86
N HIS A 204 -7.78 -10.01 -19.26
CA HIS A 204 -8.68 -10.15 -18.12
C HIS A 204 -8.17 -9.39 -16.89
N THR A 205 -6.84 -9.33 -16.69
CA THR A 205 -6.24 -8.51 -15.62
C THR A 205 -6.56 -7.02 -15.83
N LEU A 206 -6.39 -6.52 -17.04
CA LEU A 206 -6.72 -5.12 -17.39
C LEU A 206 -8.23 -4.83 -17.22
N ALA A 207 -9.08 -5.80 -17.54
CA ALA A 207 -10.54 -5.71 -17.37
C ALA A 207 -11.00 -5.93 -15.92
N ARG A 208 -10.09 -6.21 -14.98
CA ARG A 208 -10.39 -6.57 -13.57
C ARG A 208 -11.28 -7.81 -13.41
N ALA A 209 -11.31 -8.68 -14.42
CA ALA A 209 -11.96 -9.99 -14.37
C ALA A 209 -11.06 -11.00 -13.65
N ASN A 210 -10.91 -10.81 -12.32
CA ASN A 210 -9.87 -11.46 -11.52
C ASN A 210 -9.88 -12.98 -11.58
N ARG A 211 -11.06 -13.60 -11.60
CA ARG A 211 -11.20 -15.06 -11.67
C ARG A 211 -10.71 -15.59 -13.02
N ASP A 212 -11.13 -14.95 -14.10
CA ASP A 212 -10.79 -15.38 -15.45
C ASP A 212 -9.33 -15.11 -15.76
N ALA A 213 -8.78 -14.00 -15.27
CA ALA A 213 -7.35 -13.69 -15.36
C ALA A 213 -6.50 -14.79 -14.70
N LEU A 214 -6.82 -15.16 -13.45
CA LEU A 214 -6.08 -16.19 -12.74
C LEU A 214 -6.19 -17.55 -13.42
N ASN A 215 -7.39 -17.95 -13.86
CA ASN A 215 -7.61 -19.22 -14.57
C ASN A 215 -6.79 -19.29 -15.85
N ALA A 216 -6.79 -18.23 -16.66
CA ALA A 216 -6.06 -18.19 -17.91
C ALA A 216 -4.53 -18.22 -17.67
N LEU A 217 -4.00 -17.40 -16.74
CA LEU A 217 -2.57 -17.40 -16.42
C LEU A 217 -2.11 -18.74 -15.82
N ALA A 218 -2.90 -19.36 -14.96
CA ALA A 218 -2.61 -20.69 -14.40
C ALA A 218 -2.59 -21.76 -15.49
N LYS A 219 -3.55 -21.71 -16.43
CA LYS A 219 -3.58 -22.65 -17.56
C LYS A 219 -2.38 -22.48 -18.50
N SER A 220 -1.91 -21.25 -18.69
CA SER A 220 -0.68 -20.99 -19.44
C SER A 220 0.54 -21.70 -18.83
N ILE A 221 0.70 -21.65 -17.50
CA ILE A 221 1.79 -22.34 -16.78
C ILE A 221 1.64 -23.86 -16.88
N GLU A 222 0.43 -24.37 -16.71
CA GLU A 222 0.15 -25.82 -16.84
C GLU A 222 0.60 -26.35 -18.20
N LEU A 223 0.31 -25.59 -19.25
CA LEU A 223 0.66 -25.98 -20.62
C LEU A 223 2.14 -25.75 -20.97
N ASN A 224 2.75 -24.69 -20.43
CA ASN A 224 4.14 -24.37 -20.68
C ASN A 224 4.75 -23.53 -19.55
N SER A 225 5.38 -24.18 -18.59
CA SER A 225 6.05 -23.52 -17.44
C SER A 225 7.36 -22.79 -17.84
N ASP A 226 7.83 -22.95 -19.06
CA ASP A 226 9.04 -22.28 -19.57
C ASP A 226 8.76 -20.89 -20.15
N GLN A 227 7.49 -20.50 -20.29
CA GLN A 227 7.11 -19.12 -20.55
C GLN A 227 7.38 -18.26 -19.30
N ILE A 228 8.49 -17.56 -19.30
CA ILE A 228 8.97 -16.81 -18.12
C ILE A 228 8.06 -15.60 -17.83
N LEU A 229 7.56 -14.94 -18.87
CA LEU A 229 6.77 -13.72 -18.76
C LEU A 229 5.40 -13.94 -18.07
N VAL A 230 4.88 -15.19 -18.03
CA VAL A 230 3.65 -15.50 -17.32
C VAL A 230 3.79 -15.27 -15.81
N TYR A 231 4.97 -15.48 -15.24
CA TYR A 231 5.23 -15.22 -13.83
C TYR A 231 5.22 -13.71 -13.50
N LYS A 232 5.75 -12.87 -14.43
CA LYS A 232 5.58 -11.42 -14.32
C LYS A 232 4.11 -11.02 -14.35
N ASN A 233 3.34 -11.57 -15.32
CA ASN A 233 1.91 -11.27 -15.44
C ASN A 233 1.11 -11.70 -14.20
N LEU A 234 1.42 -12.85 -13.59
CA LEU A 234 0.86 -13.27 -12.32
C LEU A 234 1.27 -12.35 -11.16
N GLY A 235 2.52 -11.94 -11.15
CA GLY A 235 3.02 -10.98 -10.15
C GLY A 235 2.28 -9.64 -10.23
N ASP A 236 2.11 -9.09 -11.43
CA ASP A 236 1.34 -7.86 -11.67
C ASP A 236 -0.14 -8.03 -11.30
N PHE A 237 -0.73 -9.18 -11.64
CA PHE A 237 -2.10 -9.53 -11.25
C PHE A 237 -2.26 -9.54 -9.73
N TYR A 238 -1.42 -10.27 -9.00
CA TYR A 238 -1.49 -10.36 -7.55
C TYR A 238 -1.20 -9.02 -6.86
N TYR A 239 -0.26 -8.23 -7.40
CA TYR A 239 -0.01 -6.86 -6.95
C TYR A 239 -1.27 -6.00 -7.10
N GLY A 240 -1.95 -6.08 -8.25
CA GLY A 240 -3.17 -5.30 -8.55
C GLY A 240 -4.35 -5.60 -7.61
N ILE A 241 -4.40 -6.80 -7.03
CA ILE A 241 -5.43 -7.19 -6.05
C ILE A 241 -4.94 -7.18 -4.60
N GLY A 242 -3.76 -6.59 -4.32
CA GLY A 242 -3.23 -6.42 -2.98
C GLY A 242 -2.64 -7.69 -2.34
N LYS A 243 -2.45 -8.76 -3.10
CA LYS A 243 -1.82 -10.00 -2.63
C LYS A 243 -0.30 -9.96 -2.84
N TYR A 244 0.36 -9.16 -1.99
CA TYR A 244 1.78 -8.83 -2.19
C TYR A 244 2.74 -10.01 -1.98
N ALA A 245 2.40 -10.97 -1.12
CA ALA A 245 3.23 -12.17 -0.91
C ALA A 245 3.24 -13.07 -2.15
N GLU A 246 2.08 -13.28 -2.77
CA GLU A 246 1.95 -14.02 -4.02
C GLU A 246 2.59 -13.27 -5.19
N ALA A 247 2.46 -11.93 -5.22
CA ALA A 247 3.14 -11.08 -6.21
C ALA A 247 4.65 -11.24 -6.11
N GLU A 248 5.22 -11.16 -4.90
CA GLU A 248 6.65 -11.35 -4.66
C GLU A 248 7.13 -12.72 -5.14
N LYS A 249 6.43 -13.81 -4.75
CA LYS A 249 6.80 -15.17 -5.16
C LYS A 249 6.92 -15.31 -6.68
N ASN A 250 5.96 -14.76 -7.41
CA ASN A 250 5.96 -14.84 -8.88
C ASN A 250 7.05 -13.94 -9.48
N TYR A 251 7.26 -12.73 -8.95
CA TYR A 251 8.35 -11.87 -9.39
C TYR A 251 9.73 -12.46 -9.11
N GLN A 252 9.94 -13.16 -7.98
CA GLN A 252 11.20 -13.87 -7.72
C GLN A 252 11.52 -14.91 -8.77
N ILE A 253 10.52 -15.70 -9.21
CA ILE A 253 10.70 -16.67 -10.32
C ILE A 253 11.08 -15.92 -11.61
N TYR A 254 10.34 -14.86 -11.96
CA TYR A 254 10.61 -14.04 -13.12
C TYR A 254 12.03 -13.44 -13.07
N MET A 255 12.39 -12.77 -11.98
CA MET A 255 13.68 -12.11 -11.81
C MET A 255 14.87 -13.06 -11.87
N SER A 256 14.68 -14.32 -11.45
CA SER A 256 15.76 -15.34 -11.47
C SER A 256 16.01 -15.95 -12.84
N ARG A 257 15.05 -15.84 -13.78
CA ARG A 257 15.08 -16.54 -15.07
C ARG A 257 15.11 -15.59 -16.27
N ALA A 258 14.65 -14.34 -16.12
CA ALA A 258 14.48 -13.38 -17.20
C ALA A 258 15.69 -12.44 -17.36
N GLU A 259 15.80 -11.85 -18.54
CA GLU A 259 16.61 -10.64 -18.80
C GLU A 259 15.84 -9.43 -18.25
N VAL A 260 16.03 -9.13 -16.96
CA VAL A 260 15.28 -8.07 -16.28
C VAL A 260 15.83 -6.69 -16.62
N ASN A 261 14.95 -5.78 -16.95
CA ASN A 261 15.27 -4.37 -17.14
C ASN A 261 15.07 -3.56 -15.84
N PHE A 262 15.32 -2.27 -15.89
CA PHE A 262 15.18 -1.39 -14.73
C PHE A 262 13.71 -1.22 -14.29
N ASP A 263 12.74 -1.26 -15.20
CA ASP A 263 11.32 -1.13 -14.89
C ASP A 263 10.81 -2.38 -14.14
N ASP A 264 11.34 -3.57 -14.49
CA ASP A 264 11.04 -4.80 -13.76
C ASP A 264 11.59 -4.75 -12.32
N ARG A 265 12.81 -4.23 -12.15
CA ARG A 265 13.45 -4.05 -10.83
C ARG A 265 12.69 -3.03 -9.99
N GLU A 266 12.28 -1.92 -10.58
CA GLU A 266 11.44 -0.90 -9.94
C GLU A 266 10.11 -1.50 -9.47
N ARG A 267 9.42 -2.22 -10.36
CA ARG A 267 8.15 -2.90 -10.00
C ARG A 267 8.34 -3.89 -8.86
N PHE A 268 9.42 -4.67 -8.90
CA PHE A 268 9.72 -5.62 -7.84
C PHE A 268 10.04 -4.94 -6.51
N ALA A 269 10.79 -3.83 -6.53
CA ALA A 269 11.05 -3.03 -5.33
C ALA A 269 9.75 -2.48 -4.71
N ILE A 270 8.79 -2.04 -5.53
CA ILE A 270 7.47 -1.60 -5.08
C ILE A 270 6.69 -2.76 -4.43
N ILE A 271 6.73 -3.95 -5.01
CA ILE A 271 6.09 -5.15 -4.44
C ILE A 271 6.71 -5.50 -3.08
N LEU A 272 8.04 -5.46 -2.97
CA LEU A 272 8.76 -5.70 -1.73
C LEU A 272 8.39 -4.66 -0.65
N PHE A 273 8.23 -3.39 -1.02
CA PHE A 273 7.76 -2.35 -0.11
C PHE A 273 6.37 -2.69 0.46
N PHE A 274 5.40 -3.01 -0.39
CA PHE A 274 4.06 -3.37 0.06
C PHE A 274 4.02 -4.68 0.86
N ASN A 275 4.98 -5.59 0.62
CA ASN A 275 5.16 -6.80 1.43
C ASN A 275 6.02 -6.57 2.69
N LYS A 276 6.30 -5.30 3.03
CA LYS A 276 7.07 -4.84 4.21
C LYS A 276 8.52 -5.34 4.26
N LYS A 277 9.09 -5.72 3.13
CA LYS A 277 10.50 -6.08 2.97
C LYS A 277 11.32 -4.85 2.61
N TYR A 278 11.38 -3.91 3.56
CA TYR A 278 11.90 -2.56 3.33
C TYR A 278 13.38 -2.53 2.96
N ASP A 279 14.21 -3.37 3.58
CA ASP A 279 15.65 -3.40 3.31
C ASP A 279 15.95 -3.92 1.91
N ASP A 280 15.27 -4.98 1.48
CA ASP A 280 15.40 -5.53 0.13
C ASP A 280 14.89 -4.52 -0.92
N ALA A 281 13.76 -3.87 -0.64
CA ALA A 281 13.21 -2.83 -1.49
C ALA A 281 14.19 -1.64 -1.62
N LYS A 282 14.76 -1.17 -0.51
CA LYS A 282 15.75 -0.08 -0.46
C LYS A 282 17.00 -0.40 -1.29
N LYS A 283 17.52 -1.62 -1.13
CA LYS A 283 18.69 -2.08 -1.89
C LYS A 283 18.41 -2.06 -3.39
N LEU A 284 17.31 -2.65 -3.82
CA LEU A 284 16.94 -2.74 -5.23
C LEU A 284 16.67 -1.36 -5.85
N LEU A 285 15.98 -0.47 -5.11
CA LEU A 285 15.75 0.92 -5.55
C LEU A 285 17.06 1.69 -5.72
N ASN A 286 18.01 1.55 -4.80
CA ASN A 286 19.31 2.22 -4.92
C ASN A 286 20.07 1.73 -6.17
N GLU A 287 20.02 0.43 -6.49
CA GLU A 287 20.60 -0.11 -7.72
C GLU A 287 19.98 0.52 -8.97
N VAL A 288 18.65 0.66 -9.00
CA VAL A 288 17.93 1.30 -10.11
C VAL A 288 18.28 2.79 -10.21
N MET A 289 18.28 3.51 -9.09
CA MET A 289 18.56 4.94 -9.05
C MET A 289 20.00 5.29 -9.45
N ASN A 290 20.97 4.43 -9.14
CA ASN A 290 22.36 4.62 -9.57
C ASN A 290 22.51 4.61 -11.11
N GLN A 291 21.57 4.00 -11.83
CA GLN A 291 21.58 3.90 -13.29
C GLN A 291 20.64 4.91 -13.96
N LYS A 292 19.43 5.08 -13.43
CA LYS A 292 18.39 5.96 -13.98
C LYS A 292 18.44 7.38 -13.43
N GLY A 293 19.03 7.60 -12.23
CA GLY A 293 18.99 8.87 -11.52
C GLY A 293 17.74 9.06 -10.65
N ASP A 294 17.49 10.32 -10.28
CA ASP A 294 16.39 10.72 -9.40
C ASP A 294 15.06 10.82 -10.17
N GLU A 295 14.46 9.70 -10.56
CA GLU A 295 13.09 9.68 -11.10
C GLU A 295 12.05 9.86 -9.98
N SER A 296 10.95 10.54 -10.28
CA SER A 296 9.94 10.90 -9.27
C SER A 296 9.32 9.70 -8.55
N VAL A 297 9.02 8.61 -9.28
CA VAL A 297 8.45 7.38 -8.68
C VAL A 297 9.44 6.72 -7.73
N LEU A 298 10.72 6.70 -8.08
CA LEU A 298 11.77 6.11 -7.24
C LEU A 298 11.97 6.92 -5.96
N LEU A 299 11.99 8.26 -6.05
CA LEU A 299 12.06 9.17 -4.90
C LEU A 299 10.86 8.99 -3.96
N ARG A 300 9.64 8.86 -4.51
CA ARG A 300 8.43 8.59 -3.76
C ARG A 300 8.57 7.34 -2.91
N VAL A 301 8.88 6.21 -3.55
CA VAL A 301 8.96 4.91 -2.87
C VAL A 301 10.10 4.88 -1.87
N ARG A 302 11.26 5.47 -2.20
CA ARG A 302 12.39 5.57 -1.27
C ARG A 302 12.07 6.44 -0.06
N GLY A 303 11.34 7.54 -0.25
CA GLY A 303 10.84 8.38 0.84
C GLY A 303 9.90 7.62 1.78
N TYR A 304 9.01 6.79 1.25
CA TYR A 304 8.12 5.94 2.06
C TYR A 304 8.92 4.89 2.85
N ILE A 305 9.86 4.21 2.19
CA ILE A 305 10.75 3.23 2.85
C ILE A 305 11.56 3.92 3.96
N ALA A 306 12.05 5.13 3.73
CA ALA A 306 12.80 5.88 4.73
C ALA A 306 11.97 6.17 5.99
N PHE A 307 10.67 6.43 5.85
CA PHE A 307 9.78 6.53 7.00
C PHE A 307 9.68 5.21 7.77
N GLU A 308 9.42 4.10 7.07
CA GLU A 308 9.24 2.77 7.67
C GLU A 308 10.54 2.24 8.33
N THR A 309 11.70 2.63 7.81
CA THR A 309 13.03 2.21 8.34
C THR A 309 13.64 3.20 9.33
N GLY A 310 12.97 4.32 9.61
CA GLY A 310 13.45 5.32 10.57
C GLY A 310 14.50 6.31 10.04
N ASP A 311 14.79 6.31 8.73
CA ASP A 311 15.75 7.22 8.08
C ASP A 311 15.04 8.54 7.69
N TYR A 312 14.45 9.20 8.70
CA TYR A 312 13.53 10.32 8.50
C TYR A 312 14.16 11.51 7.76
N ALA A 313 15.43 11.82 8.03
CA ALA A 313 16.12 12.94 7.38
C ALA A 313 16.26 12.69 5.87
N LYS A 314 16.65 11.48 5.47
CA LYS A 314 16.75 11.08 4.07
C LYS A 314 15.38 11.06 3.41
N GLY A 315 14.36 10.56 4.13
CA GLY A 315 12.98 10.57 3.64
C GLY A 315 12.47 11.97 3.34
N VAL A 316 12.77 12.96 4.21
CA VAL A 316 12.42 14.38 3.96
C VAL A 316 13.14 14.91 2.75
N GLU A 317 14.44 14.60 2.56
CA GLU A 317 15.20 14.99 1.36
C GLU A 317 14.54 14.44 0.09
N ASP A 318 14.26 13.14 0.05
CA ASP A 318 13.70 12.45 -1.10
C ASP A 318 12.30 12.96 -1.45
N MET A 319 11.42 13.11 -0.46
CA MET A 319 10.08 13.65 -0.69
C MET A 319 10.10 15.13 -1.09
N THR A 320 11.06 15.92 -0.61
CA THR A 320 11.24 17.31 -1.06
C THR A 320 11.64 17.36 -2.54
N LYS A 321 12.55 16.49 -2.97
CA LYS A 321 12.93 16.36 -4.40
C LYS A 321 11.74 15.86 -5.23
N PHE A 322 11.02 14.84 -4.72
CA PHE A 322 9.83 14.30 -5.36
C PHE A 322 8.82 15.41 -5.68
N PHE A 323 8.39 16.18 -4.69
CA PHE A 323 7.42 17.26 -4.88
C PHE A 323 7.93 18.41 -5.78
N LYS A 324 9.25 18.53 -5.97
CA LYS A 324 9.82 19.52 -6.89
C LYS A 324 9.75 19.11 -8.35
N ILE A 325 9.86 17.81 -8.65
CA ILE A 325 9.98 17.31 -10.02
C ILE A 325 8.72 16.57 -10.51
N HIS A 326 7.88 16.10 -9.57
CA HIS A 326 6.66 15.35 -9.92
C HIS A 326 5.56 16.30 -10.37
N ASP A 327 4.76 15.82 -11.33
CA ASP A 327 3.55 16.52 -11.79
C ASP A 327 2.53 16.58 -10.63
N PRO A 328 2.18 17.79 -10.14
CA PRO A 328 1.27 17.91 -8.99
C PRO A 328 -0.11 17.29 -9.20
N GLU A 329 -0.59 17.18 -10.45
CA GLU A 329 -1.89 16.57 -10.77
C GLU A 329 -1.89 15.04 -10.58
N LYS A 330 -0.68 14.44 -10.50
CA LYS A 330 -0.49 12.99 -10.27
C LYS A 330 -0.13 12.64 -8.83
N ASN A 331 -0.15 13.62 -7.93
CA ASN A 331 0.03 13.35 -6.52
C ASN A 331 -1.15 12.54 -5.97
N ILE A 332 -0.83 11.63 -5.06
CA ILE A 332 -1.82 10.83 -4.35
C ILE A 332 -1.84 11.19 -2.86
N THR A 333 -2.92 10.90 -2.18
CA THR A 333 -3.09 11.20 -0.74
C THR A 333 -1.92 10.70 0.10
N SER A 334 -1.41 9.50 -0.21
CA SER A 334 -0.27 8.91 0.52
C SER A 334 1.02 9.74 0.43
N ASP A 335 1.24 10.49 -0.65
CA ASP A 335 2.42 11.35 -0.79
C ASP A 335 2.47 12.40 0.33
N TYR A 336 1.35 13.05 0.56
CA TYR A 336 1.22 14.05 1.62
C TYR A 336 1.22 13.45 3.02
N VAL A 337 0.63 12.25 3.18
CA VAL A 337 0.63 11.53 4.46
C VAL A 337 2.06 11.15 4.87
N TYR A 338 2.80 10.47 4.01
CA TYR A 338 4.18 10.06 4.30
C TYR A 338 5.09 11.28 4.51
N PHE A 339 4.94 12.32 3.69
CA PHE A 339 5.72 13.54 3.86
C PHE A 339 5.37 14.25 5.16
N GLY A 340 4.10 14.35 5.54
CA GLY A 340 3.64 14.89 6.82
C GLY A 340 4.24 14.12 8.01
N ARG A 341 4.18 12.79 7.97
CA ARG A 341 4.78 11.93 9.00
C ARG A 341 6.29 12.09 9.11
N LEU A 342 7.00 12.15 7.99
CA LEU A 342 8.45 12.39 7.95
C LEU A 342 8.81 13.75 8.56
N LEU A 343 8.10 14.82 8.17
CA LEU A 343 8.29 16.18 8.68
C LEU A 343 8.05 16.25 10.20
N GLN A 344 7.01 15.58 10.70
CA GLN A 344 6.73 15.48 12.13
C GLN A 344 7.88 14.80 12.87
N LYS A 345 8.43 13.70 12.33
CA LYS A 345 9.56 12.99 12.95
C LYS A 345 10.83 13.81 13.06
N VAL A 346 11.02 14.81 12.18
CA VAL A 346 12.16 15.75 12.23
C VAL A 346 11.80 17.09 12.88
N GLY A 347 10.65 17.21 13.54
CA GLY A 347 10.23 18.40 14.28
C GLY A 347 9.79 19.58 13.42
N LYS A 348 9.42 19.37 12.15
CA LYS A 348 8.90 20.40 11.24
C LYS A 348 7.36 20.42 11.27
N ASP A 349 6.80 20.63 12.45
CA ASP A 349 5.38 20.43 12.75
C ASP A 349 4.44 21.28 11.89
N THR A 350 4.77 22.55 11.64
CA THR A 350 3.95 23.44 10.78
C THR A 350 3.83 22.91 9.36
N LEU A 351 4.92 22.39 8.80
CA LEU A 351 4.91 21.77 7.46
C LEU A 351 4.17 20.43 7.48
N ALA A 352 4.30 19.65 8.55
CA ALA A 352 3.56 18.40 8.72
C ALA A 352 2.04 18.65 8.75
N ILE A 353 1.57 19.63 9.53
CA ILE A 353 0.16 20.06 9.58
C ILE A 353 -0.34 20.45 8.18
N SER A 354 0.44 21.24 7.42
CA SER A 354 0.08 21.63 6.06
C SER A 354 -0.09 20.42 5.14
N ASN A 355 0.81 19.43 5.23
CA ASN A 355 0.72 18.22 4.42
C ASN A 355 -0.46 17.32 4.82
N TYR A 356 -0.74 17.15 6.12
CA TYR A 356 -1.94 16.41 6.54
C TYR A 356 -3.23 17.07 6.08
N ASN A 357 -3.32 18.40 6.16
CA ASN A 357 -4.48 19.11 5.63
C ASN A 357 -4.64 18.89 4.12
N LYS A 358 -3.53 18.93 3.36
CA LYS A 358 -3.56 18.65 1.92
C LYS A 358 -4.02 17.23 1.62
N ALA A 359 -3.56 16.25 2.40
CA ALA A 359 -4.04 14.87 2.29
C ALA A 359 -5.56 14.75 2.54
N LEU A 360 -6.09 15.47 3.54
CA LEU A 360 -7.52 15.50 3.86
C LEU A 360 -8.37 16.28 2.85
N GLU A 361 -7.80 17.27 2.15
CA GLU A 361 -8.45 17.93 0.99
C GLU A 361 -8.65 16.94 -0.16
N MET A 362 -7.70 16.00 -0.37
CA MET A 362 -7.80 14.98 -1.40
C MET A 362 -8.71 13.82 -1.03
N ASP A 363 -8.67 13.39 0.23
CA ASP A 363 -9.51 12.30 0.74
C ASP A 363 -9.90 12.55 2.20
N SER A 364 -11.06 13.19 2.39
CA SER A 364 -11.60 13.49 3.70
C SER A 364 -12.16 12.28 4.47
N THR A 365 -12.18 11.10 3.87
CA THR A 365 -12.71 9.87 4.52
C THR A 365 -11.67 9.14 5.35
N LYS A 366 -10.39 9.49 5.25
CA LYS A 366 -9.26 8.82 5.91
C LYS A 366 -9.15 9.20 7.38
N THR A 367 -9.78 8.42 8.26
CA THR A 367 -9.82 8.67 9.71
C THR A 367 -8.44 8.65 10.36
N GLU A 368 -7.50 7.85 9.85
CA GLU A 368 -6.12 7.78 10.33
C GLU A 368 -5.35 9.10 10.15
N ILE A 369 -5.66 9.88 9.11
CA ILE A 369 -5.02 11.18 8.89
C ILE A 369 -5.51 12.22 9.89
N TYR A 370 -6.82 12.21 10.21
CA TYR A 370 -7.36 13.04 11.29
C TYR A 370 -6.73 12.71 12.63
N GLU A 371 -6.49 11.42 12.91
CA GLU A 371 -5.85 10.99 14.16
C GLU A 371 -4.41 11.51 14.26
N ASP A 372 -3.60 11.36 13.19
CA ASP A 372 -2.22 11.87 13.13
C ASP A 372 -2.21 13.40 13.33
N LEU A 373 -3.09 14.12 12.62
CA LEU A 373 -3.21 15.58 12.69
C LEU A 373 -3.67 16.05 14.07
N ALA A 374 -4.67 15.42 14.68
CA ALA A 374 -5.16 15.79 15.98
C ALA A 374 -4.10 15.56 17.08
N LYS A 375 -3.39 14.44 17.03
CA LYS A 375 -2.25 14.18 17.92
C LYS A 375 -1.13 15.21 17.76
N LEU A 376 -0.86 15.63 16.53
CA LEU A 376 0.13 16.67 16.25
C LEU A 376 -0.32 18.03 16.81
N TYR A 377 -1.57 18.42 16.62
CA TYR A 377 -2.12 19.62 17.26
C TYR A 377 -2.01 19.56 18.79
N ALA A 378 -2.41 18.43 19.39
CA ALA A 378 -2.36 18.24 20.85
C ALA A 378 -0.93 18.35 21.40
N SER A 379 0.06 17.73 20.75
CA SER A 379 1.48 17.81 21.15
C SER A 379 2.03 19.25 21.08
N ASN A 380 1.51 20.04 20.14
CA ASN A 380 1.82 21.48 20.01
C ASN A 380 0.95 22.38 20.89
N LYS A 381 0.19 21.83 21.85
CA LYS A 381 -0.72 22.55 22.75
C LYS A 381 -1.84 23.31 22.01
N MET A 382 -2.13 22.95 20.79
CA MET A 382 -3.24 23.46 19.99
C MET A 382 -4.49 22.59 20.23
N HIS A 383 -4.94 22.61 21.51
CA HIS A 383 -5.97 21.68 21.99
C HIS A 383 -7.35 21.92 21.34
N VAL A 384 -7.65 23.15 20.95
CA VAL A 384 -8.92 23.46 20.28
C VAL A 384 -8.94 22.86 18.89
N GLU A 385 -7.86 23.04 18.13
CA GLU A 385 -7.68 22.47 16.79
C GLU A 385 -7.69 20.94 16.83
N ALA A 386 -7.06 20.34 17.85
CA ALA A 386 -7.10 18.90 18.09
C ALA A 386 -8.54 18.41 18.31
N ALA A 387 -9.31 19.09 19.19
CA ALA A 387 -10.70 18.72 19.46
C ALA A 387 -11.59 18.86 18.22
N GLU A 388 -11.44 19.93 17.43
CA GLU A 388 -12.21 20.12 16.19
C GLU A 388 -11.81 19.07 15.11
N THR A 389 -10.54 18.68 15.07
CA THR A 389 -10.07 17.61 14.19
C THR A 389 -10.66 16.25 14.58
N TYR A 390 -10.70 15.93 15.87
CA TYR A 390 -11.37 14.73 16.38
C TYR A 390 -12.89 14.74 16.06
N LYS A 391 -13.57 15.88 16.10
CA LYS A 391 -14.97 15.96 15.66
C LYS A 391 -15.15 15.59 14.20
N LYS A 392 -14.26 16.08 13.32
CA LYS A 392 -14.27 15.69 11.92
C LYS A 392 -14.03 14.19 11.74
N MET A 393 -13.10 13.61 12.50
CA MET A 393 -12.84 12.18 12.54
C MET A 393 -14.10 11.38 12.94
N MET A 394 -14.82 11.85 13.97
CA MET A 394 -16.08 11.23 14.43
C MET A 394 -17.18 11.33 13.36
N ALA A 395 -17.27 12.44 12.65
CA ALA A 395 -18.22 12.62 11.54
C ALA A 395 -17.94 11.68 10.36
N ASN A 396 -16.68 11.25 10.19
CA ASN A 396 -16.25 10.28 9.18
C ASN A 396 -16.31 8.82 9.67
N GLY A 397 -17.06 8.52 10.73
CA GLY A 397 -17.42 7.17 11.13
C GLY A 397 -16.51 6.53 12.18
N ALA A 398 -15.60 7.29 12.79
CA ALA A 398 -14.81 6.78 13.92
C ALA A 398 -15.68 6.52 15.15
N ASP A 399 -15.22 5.65 16.05
CA ASP A 399 -15.95 5.27 17.27
C ASP A 399 -16.31 6.47 18.13
N LYS A 400 -17.59 6.72 18.30
CA LYS A 400 -18.11 7.90 18.99
C LYS A 400 -17.68 7.96 20.46
N THR A 401 -17.60 6.83 21.14
CA THR A 401 -17.23 6.77 22.56
C THR A 401 -15.77 7.19 22.75
N THR A 402 -14.86 6.54 22.02
CA THR A 402 -13.42 6.83 22.07
C THR A 402 -13.14 8.29 21.68
N ILE A 403 -13.75 8.75 20.57
CA ILE A 403 -13.48 10.11 20.09
C ILE A 403 -14.07 11.17 21.02
N SER A 404 -15.27 10.96 21.57
CA SER A 404 -15.82 11.89 22.59
C SER A 404 -14.92 11.98 23.81
N TYR A 405 -14.33 10.87 24.24
CA TYR A 405 -13.36 10.87 25.33
C TYR A 405 -12.11 11.71 25.00
N LEU A 406 -11.57 11.59 23.79
CA LEU A 406 -10.43 12.39 23.34
C LEU A 406 -10.78 13.88 23.26
N ILE A 407 -11.93 14.23 22.65
CA ILE A 407 -12.43 15.61 22.58
C ILE A 407 -12.54 16.22 23.99
N GLY A 408 -13.14 15.49 24.93
CA GLY A 408 -13.27 15.95 26.32
C GLY A 408 -11.92 16.24 26.96
N LYS A 409 -10.92 15.39 26.74
CA LYS A 409 -9.55 15.60 27.24
C LYS A 409 -8.91 16.86 26.63
N GLU A 410 -9.04 17.06 25.33
CA GLU A 410 -8.45 18.23 24.68
C GLU A 410 -9.08 19.53 25.19
N TYR A 411 -10.40 19.60 25.36
CA TYR A 411 -11.02 20.77 25.96
C TYR A 411 -10.62 20.98 27.44
N TYR A 412 -10.44 19.90 28.19
CA TYR A 412 -9.89 20.01 29.55
C TYR A 412 -8.47 20.59 29.52
N PHE A 413 -7.57 20.09 28.66
CA PHE A 413 -6.21 20.60 28.54
C PHE A 413 -6.18 22.07 28.11
N GLN A 414 -7.07 22.47 27.19
CA GLN A 414 -7.25 23.87 26.82
C GLN A 414 -7.63 24.72 28.05
N SER A 415 -8.52 24.24 28.91
CA SER A 415 -8.87 24.94 30.14
C SER A 415 -7.70 25.08 31.11
N GLN A 416 -6.79 24.07 31.16
CA GLN A 416 -5.58 24.13 31.99
C GLN A 416 -4.56 25.16 31.46
N VAL A 417 -4.39 25.24 30.12
CA VAL A 417 -3.55 26.29 29.50
C VAL A 417 -4.06 27.67 29.86
N LEU A 418 -5.38 27.87 29.83
CA LEU A 418 -6.00 29.15 30.17
C LEU A 418 -5.93 29.41 31.70
N LEU A 419 -5.98 28.38 32.55
CA LEU A 419 -5.85 28.51 34.00
C LEU A 419 -4.47 29.06 34.36
N VAL A 420 -3.40 28.52 33.79
CA VAL A 420 -2.04 29.06 34.00
C VAL A 420 -1.95 30.53 33.58
N LYS A 421 -2.59 30.90 32.47
CA LYS A 421 -2.67 32.33 32.06
C LYS A 421 -3.46 33.15 33.07
N TYR A 422 -4.59 32.65 33.58
CA TYR A 422 -5.41 33.30 34.56
C TYR A 422 -4.65 33.54 35.86
N ASP A 423 -3.97 32.52 36.40
CA ASP A 423 -3.18 32.63 37.63
C ASP A 423 -2.05 33.67 37.49
N SER A 424 -1.41 33.74 36.34
CA SER A 424 -0.40 34.76 36.01
C SER A 424 -0.99 36.18 36.04
N LEU A 425 -2.18 36.37 35.45
CA LEU A 425 -2.89 37.66 35.46
C LEU A 425 -3.31 38.06 36.89
N MET A 426 -3.80 37.11 37.66
CA MET A 426 -4.19 37.38 39.08
C MET A 426 -2.99 37.78 39.93
N LEU A 427 -1.83 37.12 39.74
CA LEU A 427 -0.59 37.49 40.44
C LEU A 427 -0.10 38.90 40.07
N GLN A 428 -0.26 39.28 38.79
CA GLN A 428 0.06 40.64 38.32
C GLN A 428 -0.89 41.67 38.87
N GLN A 429 -2.20 41.35 38.90
CA GLN A 429 -3.23 42.21 39.51
C GLN A 429 -2.97 42.45 40.99
N GLU A 430 -2.61 41.43 41.75
CA GLU A 430 -2.25 41.55 43.18
C GLU A 430 -1.08 42.50 43.38
N LYS A 431 -0.04 42.43 42.55
CA LYS A 431 1.15 43.29 42.62
C LYS A 431 0.87 44.73 42.21
N SER A 432 0.09 44.95 41.15
CA SER A 432 -0.19 46.29 40.60
C SER A 432 -1.36 47.01 41.28
N LYS A 433 -2.23 46.26 41.97
CA LYS A 433 -3.49 46.73 42.54
C LYS A 433 -4.48 47.29 41.50
N ILE A 434 -4.28 46.99 40.25
CA ILE A 434 -5.15 47.42 39.11
C ILE A 434 -5.93 46.18 38.61
N PRO A 435 -7.26 46.24 38.54
CA PRO A 435 -8.05 45.17 37.94
C PRO A 435 -7.74 45.02 36.45
N PHE A 436 -7.45 43.80 36.00
CA PHE A 436 -7.28 43.50 34.60
C PHE A 436 -8.60 42.97 34.01
N ALA A 437 -9.21 43.70 33.06
CA ALA A 437 -10.41 43.27 32.36
C ALA A 437 -10.24 41.89 31.69
N ASP A 438 -9.01 41.56 31.26
CA ASP A 438 -8.68 40.28 30.65
C ASP A 438 -8.85 39.08 31.58
N SER A 439 -8.73 39.24 32.92
CA SER A 439 -8.92 38.15 33.89
C SER A 439 -10.34 37.59 33.83
N VAL A 440 -11.35 38.44 33.68
CA VAL A 440 -12.76 38.04 33.57
C VAL A 440 -13.01 37.25 32.30
N SER A 441 -12.50 37.72 31.16
CA SER A 441 -12.66 37.05 29.87
C SER A 441 -11.97 35.70 29.81
N VAL A 442 -10.77 35.59 30.44
CA VAL A 442 -10.06 34.32 30.56
C VAL A 442 -10.81 33.34 31.44
N LYS A 443 -11.36 33.79 32.60
CA LYS A 443 -12.19 32.94 33.47
C LYS A 443 -13.44 32.43 32.76
N GLN A 444 -14.11 33.26 31.99
CA GLN A 444 -15.26 32.84 31.16
C GLN A 444 -14.86 31.79 30.13
N SER A 445 -13.69 31.96 29.51
CA SER A 445 -13.15 31.01 28.52
C SER A 445 -12.80 29.67 29.19
N ILE A 446 -12.22 29.65 30.39
CA ILE A 446 -11.99 28.43 31.19
C ILE A 446 -13.31 27.67 31.39
N ASN A 447 -14.34 28.34 31.89
CA ASN A 447 -15.64 27.71 32.12
C ASN A 447 -16.26 27.18 30.83
N LYS A 448 -16.16 27.91 29.71
CA LYS A 448 -16.62 27.48 28.41
C LYS A 448 -15.99 26.15 27.97
N TYR A 449 -14.68 25.99 28.16
CA TYR A 449 -14.00 24.75 27.77
C TYR A 449 -14.25 23.62 28.77
N LEU A 450 -14.37 23.89 30.06
CA LEU A 450 -14.81 22.89 31.04
C LEU A 450 -16.21 22.34 30.72
N LEU A 451 -17.16 23.20 30.33
CA LEU A 451 -18.51 22.80 29.93
C LEU A 451 -18.50 21.96 28.66
N LYS A 452 -17.66 22.31 27.67
CA LYS A 452 -17.49 21.50 26.46
C LYS A 452 -16.89 20.12 26.78
N ALA A 453 -15.94 20.07 27.72
CA ALA A 453 -15.36 18.80 28.18
C ALA A 453 -16.40 17.96 28.92
N ASP A 454 -17.18 18.56 29.85
CA ASP A 454 -18.25 17.89 30.58
C ASP A 454 -19.31 17.29 29.65
N SER A 455 -19.74 18.05 28.61
CA SER A 455 -20.65 17.58 27.58
C SER A 455 -20.08 16.37 26.83
N SER A 456 -18.79 16.41 26.52
CA SER A 456 -18.12 15.30 25.81
C SER A 456 -18.04 14.04 26.70
N PHE A 457 -17.73 14.19 28.00
CA PHE A 457 -17.70 13.05 28.94
C PHE A 457 -19.12 12.56 29.28
N THR A 458 -20.11 13.43 29.27
CA THR A 458 -21.52 13.02 29.37
C THR A 458 -21.91 12.12 28.21
N MET A 459 -21.48 12.45 26.96
CA MET A 459 -21.68 11.56 25.81
C MET A 459 -20.99 10.19 26.01
N VAL A 460 -19.77 10.17 26.56
CA VAL A 460 -19.08 8.92 26.89
C VAL A 460 -19.88 8.07 27.85
N THR A 461 -20.38 8.66 28.95
CA THR A 461 -21.17 7.92 29.98
C THR A 461 -22.53 7.46 29.46
N THR A 462 -23.10 8.15 28.49
CA THR A 462 -24.34 7.75 27.80
C THR A 462 -24.12 6.60 26.83
N LEU A 463 -23.06 6.65 26.03
CA LEU A 463 -22.75 5.63 25.02
C LEU A 463 -22.14 4.36 25.64
N SER A 464 -21.41 4.51 26.74
CA SER A 464 -20.74 3.41 27.45
C SER A 464 -20.88 3.54 28.96
N PRO A 465 -22.05 3.15 29.53
CA PRO A 465 -22.36 3.32 30.96
C PRO A 465 -21.45 2.55 31.92
N GLU A 466 -20.77 1.54 31.46
CA GLU A 466 -19.83 0.72 32.24
C GLU A 466 -18.36 1.16 32.07
N TYR A 467 -18.09 2.25 31.34
CA TYR A 467 -16.73 2.76 31.18
C TYR A 467 -16.36 3.74 32.31
N PRO A 468 -15.51 3.36 33.28
CA PRO A 468 -15.23 4.17 34.45
C PRO A 468 -14.57 5.51 34.13
N GLY A 469 -13.78 5.58 33.02
CA GLY A 469 -13.10 6.79 32.62
C GLY A 469 -14.04 7.94 32.29
N GLY A 470 -15.23 7.67 31.75
CA GLY A 470 -16.25 8.68 31.46
C GLY A 470 -16.72 9.39 32.74
N TYR A 471 -17.09 8.62 33.77
CA TYR A 471 -17.55 9.15 35.06
C TYR A 471 -16.43 9.85 35.83
N TYR A 472 -15.23 9.29 35.80
CA TYR A 472 -14.07 9.88 36.45
C TYR A 472 -13.75 11.27 35.89
N TRP A 473 -13.70 11.41 34.57
CA TRP A 473 -13.45 12.70 33.96
C TRP A 473 -14.63 13.67 34.12
N LYS A 474 -15.87 13.18 34.11
CA LYS A 474 -17.04 13.99 34.40
C LYS A 474 -16.96 14.55 35.84
N GLY A 475 -16.61 13.72 36.81
CA GLY A 475 -16.36 14.16 38.19
C GLY A 475 -15.28 15.25 38.26
N ARG A 476 -14.19 15.10 37.51
CA ARG A 476 -13.13 16.11 37.41
C ARG A 476 -13.62 17.45 36.83
N MET A 477 -14.49 17.40 35.82
CA MET A 477 -15.05 18.64 35.26
C MET A 477 -15.94 19.32 36.29
N GLN A 478 -16.81 18.57 36.94
CA GLN A 478 -17.72 19.11 37.95
C GLN A 478 -16.99 19.68 39.18
N SER A 479 -15.90 19.05 39.63
CA SER A 479 -15.06 19.59 40.72
C SER A 479 -14.41 20.93 40.37
N ARG A 480 -14.25 21.27 39.09
CA ARG A 480 -13.74 22.57 38.63
C ARG A 480 -14.84 23.58 38.35
N LEU A 481 -16.01 23.14 37.88
CA LEU A 481 -17.18 23.98 37.61
C LEU A 481 -17.90 24.37 38.87
N ASP A 482 -17.91 23.49 39.87
CA ASP A 482 -18.55 23.69 41.18
C ASP A 482 -17.53 23.45 42.32
N PRO A 483 -16.55 24.36 42.52
CA PRO A 483 -15.52 24.21 43.55
C PRO A 483 -16.08 24.31 44.98
N GLU A 484 -17.24 24.92 45.11
CA GLU A 484 -17.94 25.02 46.40
C GLU A 484 -18.81 23.80 46.71
N VAL A 485 -18.86 22.82 45.79
CA VAL A 485 -19.61 21.56 45.90
C VAL A 485 -21.10 21.76 46.27
N LEU A 486 -21.73 22.72 45.60
CA LEU A 486 -23.13 23.09 45.79
C LEU A 486 -24.09 22.05 45.19
N THR A 487 -23.65 21.31 44.19
CA THR A 487 -24.46 20.32 43.49
C THR A 487 -23.95 18.90 43.71
N PRO A 488 -24.82 17.87 43.65
CA PRO A 488 -24.39 16.47 43.80
C PRO A 488 -23.76 15.89 42.55
N VAL A 489 -23.73 16.61 41.40
CA VAL A 489 -23.33 16.06 40.10
C VAL A 489 -21.91 15.49 40.09
N GLY A 490 -20.96 16.19 40.70
CA GLY A 490 -19.58 15.73 40.86
C GLY A 490 -19.48 14.50 41.76
N LYS A 491 -20.22 14.51 42.89
CA LYS A 491 -20.32 13.40 43.85
C LYS A 491 -20.84 12.13 43.14
N ASP A 492 -21.98 12.24 42.46
CA ASP A 492 -22.62 11.09 41.81
C ASP A 492 -21.71 10.49 40.72
N ALA A 493 -21.01 11.35 39.97
CA ALA A 493 -20.05 10.92 38.97
C ALA A 493 -18.85 10.15 39.58
N TYR A 494 -18.27 10.68 40.67
CA TYR A 494 -17.14 10.01 41.32
C TYR A 494 -17.55 8.73 42.04
N GLU A 495 -18.76 8.67 42.66
CA GLU A 495 -19.29 7.44 43.26
C GLU A 495 -19.49 6.33 42.20
N LYS A 496 -20.08 6.67 41.04
CA LYS A 496 -20.21 5.70 39.95
C LYS A 496 -18.83 5.27 39.40
N ALA A 497 -17.89 6.21 39.25
CA ALA A 497 -16.52 5.86 38.86
C ALA A 497 -15.86 4.89 39.84
N LEU A 498 -15.99 5.13 41.17
CA LEU A 498 -15.46 4.24 42.21
C LEU A 498 -16.06 2.85 42.16
N SER A 499 -17.38 2.73 41.96
CA SER A 499 -18.05 1.43 41.88
C SER A 499 -17.47 0.59 40.71
N LEU A 500 -17.12 1.23 39.59
CA LEU A 500 -16.54 0.58 38.42
C LEU A 500 -15.01 0.32 38.58
N PHE A 501 -14.29 1.24 39.25
CA PHE A 501 -12.85 1.05 39.52
C PHE A 501 -12.58 -0.05 40.56
N SER A 502 -13.53 -0.32 41.46
CA SER A 502 -13.39 -1.35 42.50
C SER A 502 -13.27 -2.78 41.98
N VAL A 503 -13.53 -3.02 40.69
CA VAL A 503 -13.30 -4.30 40.05
C VAL A 503 -11.78 -4.63 39.98
N ASP A 504 -10.92 -3.61 39.85
CA ASP A 504 -9.45 -3.77 39.88
C ASP A 504 -8.82 -2.59 40.66
N PRO A 505 -8.80 -2.67 41.99
CA PRO A 505 -8.32 -1.58 42.83
C PRO A 505 -6.82 -1.30 42.70
N VAL A 506 -6.04 -2.31 42.36
CA VAL A 506 -4.58 -2.17 42.20
C VAL A 506 -4.26 -1.31 40.98
N LYS A 507 -4.85 -1.64 39.84
CA LYS A 507 -4.70 -0.89 38.58
C LYS A 507 -5.24 0.53 38.70
N ASN A 508 -6.37 0.72 39.39
CA ASN A 508 -7.09 1.98 39.48
C ASN A 508 -6.74 2.83 40.72
N ARG A 509 -5.74 2.41 41.51
CA ARG A 509 -5.38 3.02 42.81
C ARG A 509 -5.33 4.55 42.79
N LYS A 510 -4.62 5.14 41.84
CA LYS A 510 -4.46 6.60 41.73
C LYS A 510 -5.79 7.31 41.47
N SER A 511 -6.61 6.78 40.58
CA SER A 511 -7.92 7.34 40.23
C SER A 511 -8.89 7.21 41.41
N MET A 512 -8.86 6.09 42.14
CA MET A 512 -9.68 5.88 43.33
C MET A 512 -9.32 6.85 44.46
N ILE A 513 -8.03 7.10 44.70
CA ILE A 513 -7.56 8.08 45.67
C ILE A 513 -8.10 9.48 45.34
N GLU A 514 -8.05 9.88 44.05
CA GLU A 514 -8.61 11.19 43.64
C GLU A 514 -10.13 11.25 43.88
N CYS A 515 -10.87 10.19 43.54
CA CYS A 515 -12.30 10.11 43.83
C CYS A 515 -12.57 10.22 45.34
N TYR A 516 -11.84 9.51 46.20
CA TYR A 516 -11.99 9.59 47.66
C TYR A 516 -11.66 10.98 48.20
N LYS A 517 -10.65 11.67 47.68
CA LYS A 517 -10.33 13.05 48.08
C LYS A 517 -11.48 13.99 47.80
N TYR A 518 -12.06 13.92 46.59
CA TYR A 518 -13.22 14.77 46.29
C TYR A 518 -14.42 14.43 47.17
N LEU A 519 -14.78 13.16 47.31
CA LEU A 519 -15.91 12.72 48.10
C LEU A 519 -15.72 13.08 49.60
N GLY A 520 -14.53 12.87 50.12
CA GLY A 520 -14.20 13.29 51.50
C GLY A 520 -14.40 14.80 51.67
N SER A 521 -13.91 15.61 50.75
CA SER A 521 -14.10 17.07 50.77
C SER A 521 -15.57 17.47 50.59
N TYR A 522 -16.30 16.82 49.70
CA TYR A 522 -17.73 17.04 49.45
C TYR A 522 -18.54 16.86 50.74
N TYR A 523 -18.40 15.72 51.40
CA TYR A 523 -19.14 15.41 52.62
C TYR A 523 -18.72 16.32 53.79
N PHE A 524 -17.44 16.68 53.87
CA PHE A 524 -16.98 17.63 54.91
C PHE A 524 -17.60 19.02 54.73
N LEU A 525 -17.50 19.61 53.54
CA LEU A 525 -18.04 20.95 53.27
C LEU A 525 -19.55 21.01 53.48
N ASN A 526 -20.28 19.98 53.06
CA ASN A 526 -21.73 19.92 53.30
C ASN A 526 -22.07 19.73 54.80
N SER A 527 -21.27 19.00 55.58
CA SER A 527 -21.46 18.91 57.02
C SER A 527 -21.34 20.27 57.73
N GLU A 528 -20.32 21.06 57.34
CA GLU A 528 -20.11 22.40 57.90
C GLU A 528 -21.24 23.39 57.54
N ARG A 529 -21.90 23.23 56.39
CA ARG A 529 -23.02 24.07 55.95
C ARG A 529 -24.25 23.87 56.80
N ILE A 530 -24.54 22.64 57.19
CA ILE A 530 -25.78 22.31 57.91
C ILE A 530 -25.61 22.17 59.42
N VAL A 531 -24.38 22.32 59.96
CA VAL A 531 -24.08 22.11 61.38
C VAL A 531 -24.96 22.94 62.33
N LYS A 532 -25.41 24.11 61.87
CA LYS A 532 -26.29 25.02 62.71
C LYS A 532 -27.77 24.69 62.52
N THR A 533 -28.18 24.05 61.46
CA THR A 533 -29.59 23.75 61.13
C THR A 533 -29.97 22.32 61.43
N ASP A 534 -29.06 21.36 61.19
CA ASP A 534 -29.23 19.94 61.48
C ASP A 534 -27.91 19.34 61.99
N LYS A 535 -27.72 19.37 63.29
CA LYS A 535 -26.51 18.86 63.94
C LYS A 535 -26.34 17.35 63.74
N LYS A 536 -27.45 16.60 63.76
CA LYS A 536 -27.41 15.14 63.64
C LYS A 536 -26.96 14.70 62.21
N GLU A 537 -27.55 15.31 61.23
CA GLU A 537 -27.16 15.05 59.84
C GLU A 537 -25.73 15.53 59.54
N SER A 538 -25.33 16.69 60.13
CA SER A 538 -23.95 17.16 60.01
C SER A 538 -22.94 16.17 60.58
N GLU A 539 -23.21 15.52 61.72
CA GLU A 539 -22.32 14.48 62.27
C GLU A 539 -22.24 13.24 61.39
N VAL A 540 -23.32 12.82 60.72
CA VAL A 540 -23.34 11.72 59.75
C VAL A 540 -22.46 12.04 58.54
N LEU A 541 -22.63 13.23 57.95
CA LEU A 541 -21.83 13.66 56.81
C LEU A 541 -20.34 13.77 57.15
N LYS A 542 -20.03 14.26 58.35
CA LYS A 542 -18.65 14.35 58.85
C LYS A 542 -18.01 12.97 59.03
N SER A 543 -18.76 12.02 59.59
CA SER A 543 -18.31 10.63 59.72
C SER A 543 -18.04 10.01 58.33
N THR A 544 -18.92 10.21 57.35
CA THR A 544 -18.75 9.75 55.98
C THR A 544 -17.50 10.35 55.33
N SER A 545 -17.23 11.63 55.53
CA SER A 545 -16.01 12.29 55.10
C SER A 545 -14.75 11.61 55.65
N ILE A 546 -14.73 11.35 56.95
CA ILE A 546 -13.61 10.70 57.65
C ILE A 546 -13.39 9.30 57.08
N ASP A 547 -14.43 8.54 56.78
CA ASP A 547 -14.31 7.20 56.19
C ASP A 547 -13.68 7.24 54.80
N TYR A 548 -13.96 8.25 54.00
CA TYR A 548 -13.28 8.42 52.71
C TYR A 548 -11.79 8.73 52.87
N PHE A 549 -11.42 9.65 53.79
CA PHE A 549 -10.01 9.95 54.07
C PHE A 549 -9.27 8.75 54.70
N LYS A 550 -9.96 7.92 55.51
CA LYS A 550 -9.42 6.67 56.03
C LYS A 550 -9.07 5.68 54.88
N LYS A 551 -9.97 5.53 53.89
CA LYS A 551 -9.72 4.70 52.69
C LYS A 551 -8.49 5.17 51.91
N ILE A 552 -8.24 6.48 51.86
CA ILE A 552 -7.03 7.03 51.25
C ILE A 552 -5.79 6.55 51.99
N LEU A 553 -5.74 6.69 53.32
CA LEU A 553 -4.58 6.27 54.12
C LEU A 553 -4.33 4.76 54.10
N LEU A 554 -5.37 3.94 53.92
CA LEU A 554 -5.21 2.50 53.69
C LEU A 554 -4.58 2.20 52.33
N MET A 555 -4.81 3.05 51.33
CA MET A 555 -4.20 2.89 50.00
C MET A 555 -2.86 3.61 49.90
N ASP A 556 -2.72 4.79 50.49
CA ASP A 556 -1.53 5.63 50.53
C ASP A 556 -1.33 6.24 51.93
N PRO A 557 -0.56 5.54 52.79
CA PRO A 557 -0.33 6.02 54.19
C PRO A 557 0.40 7.36 54.27
N ALA A 558 1.06 7.79 53.18
CA ALA A 558 1.80 9.05 53.13
C ALA A 558 1.02 10.20 52.47
N ASP A 559 -0.27 10.02 52.15
CA ASP A 559 -1.07 11.08 51.51
C ASP A 559 -1.20 12.31 52.42
N ALA A 560 -0.59 13.41 51.97
CA ALA A 560 -0.49 14.64 52.78
C ALA A 560 -1.85 15.24 53.13
N GLN A 561 -2.82 15.21 52.21
CA GLN A 561 -4.16 15.78 52.44
C GLN A 561 -4.93 14.97 53.47
N ALA A 562 -4.92 13.65 53.36
CA ALA A 562 -5.60 12.79 54.32
C ALA A 562 -4.96 12.88 55.71
N LEU A 563 -3.62 12.89 55.81
CA LEU A 563 -2.91 13.11 57.10
C LEU A 563 -3.24 14.45 57.73
N GLU A 564 -3.33 15.54 56.96
CA GLU A 564 -3.70 16.86 57.44
C GLU A 564 -5.14 16.88 58.01
N VAL A 565 -6.09 16.21 57.35
CA VAL A 565 -7.48 16.09 57.83
C VAL A 565 -7.52 15.39 59.21
N PHE A 566 -6.84 14.25 59.35
CA PHE A 566 -6.79 13.52 60.62
C PHE A 566 -6.13 14.33 61.74
N LYS A 567 -5.06 15.06 61.39
CA LYS A 567 -4.40 15.98 62.35
C LYS A 567 -5.32 17.12 62.82
N LYS A 568 -6.00 17.79 61.88
CA LYS A 568 -6.94 18.89 62.18
C LYS A 568 -8.12 18.44 63.03
N LEU A 569 -8.64 17.24 62.74
CA LEU A 569 -9.77 16.68 63.49
C LEU A 569 -9.36 16.00 64.80
N LYS A 570 -8.04 15.91 65.10
CA LYS A 570 -7.48 15.24 66.30
C LYS A 570 -7.92 13.76 66.39
N ILE A 571 -8.03 13.08 65.27
CA ILE A 571 -8.43 11.67 65.21
C ILE A 571 -7.17 10.81 65.03
N PRO A 572 -7.09 9.62 65.65
CA PRO A 572 -5.98 8.70 65.46
C PRO A 572 -5.84 8.29 63.98
N ILE A 573 -4.61 8.34 63.47
CA ILE A 573 -4.32 7.86 62.11
C ILE A 573 -4.54 6.35 62.07
N PRO A 574 -5.30 5.82 61.11
CA PRO A 574 -5.52 4.37 61.00
C PRO A 574 -4.18 3.67 60.79
N THR A 575 -3.77 2.83 61.73
CA THR A 575 -2.66 1.90 61.54
C THR A 575 -3.18 0.78 60.65
N GLY A 576 -2.62 0.64 59.45
CA GLY A 576 -2.93 -0.50 58.58
C GLY A 576 -2.57 -1.78 59.34
N ASN A 577 -3.54 -2.63 59.61
CA ASN A 577 -3.25 -4.00 60.00
C ASN A 577 -2.58 -4.65 58.79
N GLN A 578 -1.40 -5.26 59.00
CA GLN A 578 -0.60 -6.09 58.11
C GLN A 578 -1.41 -7.15 57.40
#